data_70cfebf2328455b13b5fb95c452dd358
#
_entry.id   70cfebf2328455b13b5fb95c452dd358
#
_cell.length_a   1.000
_cell.length_b   1.000
_cell.length_c   1.000
_cell.angle_alpha   90.00
_cell.angle_beta   90.00
_cell.angle_gamma   90.00
#
_symmetry.space_group_name_H-M   'P 1'
#
loop_
_entity.id
_entity.type
_entity.pdbx_description
1 polymer ?
#
loop_
_entity_poly.entity_id
_entity_poly.type
_entity_poly.pdbx_seq_one_letter_code
_entity_poly.pdbx_strand_id
1 'polypeptide(L)'
;VKNVVLFIKDITEIKIKEKELILKSVAIKEIHHRVKNNLQTIASLLRIQARKTDDKAVKAAFSDSINRILSISVTHELLAQNGLDELKIKEVINKILKNSVRENLEGHLKLKIDVIGDNFEINSDKATTIALIVNELVENCIKHAFKGRSRGHITIKVKSGEMKSRIFISDDGIGMDEKNFEKGSIGLQIVKSLVKEKLYGNLDIKTGEKGTEISFGFEN
;
A
#
# COMPACT_ATOMS: atom_id res chain seq x y z
N VAL A 1 -22.09 -14.87 63.30
CA VAL A 1 -22.21 -13.58 62.61
C VAL A 1 -21.34 -13.71 61.34
N LYS A 2 -21.96 -13.65 60.16
CA LYS A 2 -21.19 -13.62 58.87
C LYS A 2 -20.93 -12.16 58.57
N ASN A 3 -19.66 -11.79 58.52
CA ASN A 3 -19.24 -10.45 58.10
C ASN A 3 -19.25 -10.37 56.56
N VAL A 4 -19.89 -9.34 56.01
CA VAL A 4 -19.85 -9.03 54.55
C VAL A 4 -18.96 -7.80 54.39
N VAL A 5 -17.97 -7.90 53.53
CA VAL A 5 -17.10 -6.78 53.15
C VAL A 5 -17.55 -6.30 51.79
N LEU A 6 -17.92 -5.03 51.68
CA LEU A 6 -18.35 -4.39 50.46
C LEU A 6 -17.23 -3.46 49.97
N PHE A 7 -16.75 -3.67 48.72
CA PHE A 7 -15.83 -2.75 48.06
C PHE A 7 -16.61 -1.90 47.05
N ILE A 8 -16.58 -0.58 47.22
CA ILE A 8 -17.19 0.38 46.31
C ILE A 8 -16.05 1.13 45.62
N LYS A 9 -16.04 1.10 44.26
CA LYS A 9 -15.10 1.86 43.44
C LYS A 9 -15.89 2.85 42.60
N ASP A 10 -15.54 4.11 42.66
CA ASP A 10 -16.06 5.12 41.76
C ASP A 10 -15.39 4.93 40.38
N ILE A 11 -16.19 4.68 39.35
CA ILE A 11 -15.77 4.47 37.97
C ILE A 11 -16.24 5.58 37.02
N THR A 12 -16.74 6.70 37.59
CA THR A 12 -17.30 7.80 36.79
C THR A 12 -16.30 8.39 35.81
N GLU A 13 -15.08 8.66 36.28
CA GLU A 13 -14.01 9.19 35.44
C GLU A 13 -13.59 8.20 34.32
N ILE A 14 -13.55 6.91 34.64
CA ILE A 14 -13.25 5.84 33.65
C ILE A 14 -14.32 5.82 32.57
N LYS A 15 -15.60 5.86 32.93
CA LYS A 15 -16.70 5.88 31.95
C LYS A 15 -16.72 7.14 31.09
N ILE A 16 -16.36 8.30 31.66
CA ILE A 16 -16.25 9.53 30.86
C ILE A 16 -15.13 9.40 29.81
N LYS A 17 -13.95 8.94 30.21
CA LYS A 17 -12.82 8.71 29.29
C LYS A 17 -13.15 7.67 28.23
N GLU A 18 -13.81 6.58 28.60
CA GLU A 18 -14.25 5.55 27.65
C GLU A 18 -15.22 6.13 26.61
N LYS A 19 -16.19 6.94 27.03
CA LYS A 19 -17.11 7.62 26.12
C LYS A 19 -16.39 8.59 25.18
N GLU A 20 -15.42 9.36 25.67
CA GLU A 20 -14.60 10.25 24.84
C GLU A 20 -13.79 9.49 23.81
N LEU A 21 -13.19 8.35 24.18
CA LEU A 21 -12.46 7.49 23.25
C LEU A 21 -13.36 6.93 22.16
N ILE A 22 -14.57 6.49 22.50
CA ILE A 22 -15.55 6.01 21.53
C ILE A 22 -15.93 7.13 20.54
N LEU A 23 -16.20 8.34 21.04
CA LEU A 23 -16.54 9.47 20.19
C LEU A 23 -15.39 9.86 19.25
N LYS A 24 -14.15 9.86 19.75
CA LYS A 24 -12.95 10.07 18.92
C LYS A 24 -12.80 9.01 17.83
N SER A 25 -12.98 7.74 18.17
CA SER A 25 -12.90 6.63 17.22
C SER A 25 -13.97 6.76 16.12
N VAL A 26 -15.20 7.13 16.45
CA VAL A 26 -16.29 7.36 15.48
C VAL A 26 -15.94 8.53 14.55
N ALA A 27 -15.42 9.63 15.10
CA ALA A 27 -15.02 10.79 14.28
C ALA A 27 -13.86 10.45 13.32
N ILE A 28 -12.86 9.70 13.78
CA ILE A 28 -11.75 9.23 12.95
C ILE A 28 -12.25 8.35 11.81
N LYS A 29 -13.14 7.39 12.09
CA LYS A 29 -13.76 6.55 11.06
C LYS A 29 -14.48 7.38 10.00
N GLU A 30 -15.26 8.36 10.41
CA GLU A 30 -15.98 9.24 9.48
C GLU A 30 -15.01 10.06 8.61
N ILE A 31 -13.92 10.56 9.18
CA ILE A 31 -12.88 11.26 8.41
C ILE A 31 -12.30 10.34 7.34
N HIS A 32 -11.91 9.12 7.68
CA HIS A 32 -11.37 8.17 6.72
C HIS A 32 -12.39 7.81 5.62
N HIS A 33 -13.67 7.64 5.97
CA HIS A 33 -14.73 7.44 4.99
C HIS A 33 -14.87 8.61 4.02
N ARG A 34 -14.81 9.85 4.52
CA ARG A 34 -14.88 11.05 3.68
C ARG A 34 -13.66 11.20 2.78
N VAL A 35 -12.46 10.95 3.30
CA VAL A 35 -11.23 10.96 2.50
C VAL A 35 -11.31 9.92 1.38
N LYS A 36 -11.72 8.68 1.67
CA LYS A 36 -11.95 7.64 0.66
C LYS A 36 -12.90 8.13 -0.43
N ASN A 37 -14.07 8.69 -0.05
CA ASN A 37 -15.07 9.13 -1.01
C ASN A 37 -14.56 10.28 -1.90
N ASN A 38 -13.80 11.22 -1.33
CA ASN A 38 -13.20 12.32 -2.07
C ASN A 38 -12.17 11.80 -3.09
N LEU A 39 -11.31 10.86 -2.69
CA LEU A 39 -10.33 10.23 -3.57
C LEU A 39 -11.00 9.46 -4.72
N GLN A 40 -12.09 8.75 -4.45
CA GLN A 40 -12.87 8.06 -5.49
C GLN A 40 -13.51 9.06 -6.48
N THR A 41 -13.98 10.20 -6.01
CA THR A 41 -14.51 11.27 -6.86
C THR A 41 -13.43 11.85 -7.77
N ILE A 42 -12.23 12.13 -7.22
CA ILE A 42 -11.08 12.61 -8.01
C ILE A 42 -10.68 11.58 -9.07
N ALA A 43 -10.58 10.30 -8.71
CA ALA A 43 -10.29 9.22 -9.64
C ALA A 43 -11.32 9.14 -10.78
N SER A 44 -12.61 9.31 -10.45
CA SER A 44 -13.69 9.34 -11.44
C SER A 44 -13.57 10.53 -12.41
N LEU A 45 -13.25 11.72 -11.91
CA LEU A 45 -13.03 12.91 -12.74
C LEU A 45 -11.83 12.71 -13.69
N LEU A 46 -10.73 12.13 -13.20
CA LEU A 46 -9.57 11.80 -14.04
C LEU A 46 -9.89 10.76 -15.11
N ARG A 47 -10.73 9.75 -14.81
CA ARG A 47 -11.24 8.80 -15.81
C ARG A 47 -12.03 9.49 -16.92
N ILE A 48 -12.85 10.47 -16.58
CA ILE A 48 -13.60 11.26 -17.56
C ILE A 48 -12.63 12.04 -18.44
N GLN A 49 -11.60 12.66 -17.88
CA GLN A 49 -10.60 13.40 -18.66
C GLN A 49 -9.78 12.45 -19.58
N ALA A 50 -9.39 11.29 -19.07
CA ALA A 50 -8.68 10.29 -19.85
C ALA A 50 -9.45 9.80 -21.10
N ARG A 51 -10.80 9.80 -21.03
CA ARG A 51 -11.64 9.43 -22.18
C ARG A 51 -11.74 10.51 -23.25
N LYS A 52 -11.46 11.77 -22.90
CA LYS A 52 -11.55 12.92 -23.84
C LYS A 52 -10.28 13.11 -24.68
N THR A 53 -9.18 12.48 -24.35
CA THR A 53 -7.94 12.55 -25.13
C THR A 53 -7.77 11.31 -25.98
N ASP A 54 -7.20 11.44 -27.17
CA ASP A 54 -6.82 10.32 -28.02
C ASP A 54 -5.33 9.95 -27.88
N ASP A 55 -4.55 10.81 -27.22
CA ASP A 55 -3.13 10.58 -26.97
C ASP A 55 -2.94 9.42 -25.99
N LYS A 56 -2.29 8.37 -26.47
CA LYS A 56 -2.01 7.15 -25.68
C LYS A 56 -1.09 7.43 -24.48
N ALA A 57 -0.11 8.34 -24.61
CA ALA A 57 0.80 8.67 -23.53
C ALA A 57 0.06 9.43 -22.42
N VAL A 58 -0.82 10.35 -22.78
CA VAL A 58 -1.68 11.07 -21.83
C VAL A 58 -2.66 10.12 -21.13
N LYS A 59 -3.28 9.18 -21.87
CA LYS A 59 -4.15 8.14 -21.28
C LYS A 59 -3.39 7.30 -20.25
N ALA A 60 -2.17 6.86 -20.57
CA ALA A 60 -1.32 6.10 -19.66
C ALA A 60 -1.00 6.90 -18.38
N ALA A 61 -0.62 8.19 -18.52
CA ALA A 61 -0.34 9.05 -17.38
C ALA A 61 -1.57 9.25 -16.46
N PHE A 62 -2.77 9.41 -17.04
CA PHE A 62 -4.01 9.44 -16.26
C PHE A 62 -4.28 8.12 -15.54
N SER A 63 -4.08 6.96 -16.22
CA SER A 63 -4.25 5.65 -15.62
C SER A 63 -3.32 5.46 -14.42
N ASP A 64 -2.05 5.80 -14.55
CA ASP A 64 -1.07 5.73 -13.47
C ASP A 64 -1.48 6.63 -12.28
N SER A 65 -1.95 7.85 -12.56
CA SER A 65 -2.44 8.77 -11.53
C SER A 65 -3.67 8.25 -10.81
N ILE A 66 -4.63 7.66 -11.54
CA ILE A 66 -5.83 7.03 -10.98
C ILE A 66 -5.45 5.89 -10.05
N ASN A 67 -4.54 5.01 -10.47
CA ASN A 67 -4.10 3.86 -9.68
C ASN A 67 -3.44 4.29 -8.36
N ARG A 68 -2.64 5.36 -8.37
CA ARG A 68 -2.05 5.95 -7.16
C ARG A 68 -3.12 6.48 -6.21
N ILE A 69 -4.10 7.21 -6.71
CA ILE A 69 -5.21 7.73 -5.91
C ILE A 69 -6.02 6.58 -5.29
N LEU A 70 -6.29 5.52 -6.05
CA LEU A 70 -7.01 4.36 -5.56
C LEU A 70 -6.22 3.59 -4.50
N SER A 71 -4.89 3.51 -4.61
CA SER A 71 -4.04 2.89 -3.58
C SER A 71 -4.12 3.63 -2.25
N ILE A 72 -4.16 4.97 -2.26
CA ILE A 72 -4.40 5.77 -1.05
C ILE A 72 -5.82 5.52 -0.51
N SER A 73 -6.81 5.48 -1.39
CA SER A 73 -8.21 5.23 -1.02
C SER A 73 -8.41 3.89 -0.29
N VAL A 74 -7.65 2.86 -0.70
CA VAL A 74 -7.66 1.53 -0.07
C VAL A 74 -7.17 1.56 1.37
N THR A 75 -6.10 2.30 1.67
CA THR A 75 -5.61 2.44 3.05
C THR A 75 -6.62 3.16 3.94
N HIS A 76 -7.23 4.23 3.45
CA HIS A 76 -8.30 4.92 4.17
C HIS A 76 -9.54 4.04 4.39
N GLU A 77 -9.85 3.13 3.47
CA GLU A 77 -10.93 2.16 3.68
C GLU A 77 -10.60 1.18 4.81
N LEU A 78 -9.38 0.67 4.89
CA LEU A 78 -8.95 -0.22 5.97
C LEU A 78 -8.96 0.49 7.33
N LEU A 79 -8.48 1.74 7.40
CA LEU A 79 -8.50 2.56 8.60
C LEU A 79 -9.94 2.83 9.08
N ALA A 80 -10.85 3.11 8.16
CA ALA A 80 -12.27 3.28 8.48
C ALA A 80 -12.90 2.01 9.05
N GLN A 81 -12.51 0.82 8.57
CA GLN A 81 -13.02 -0.46 9.07
C GLN A 81 -12.48 -0.79 10.47
N ASN A 82 -11.18 -0.61 10.70
CA ASN A 82 -10.53 -1.00 11.95
C ASN A 82 -10.74 0.03 13.07
N GLY A 83 -10.96 1.31 12.74
CA GLY A 83 -11.20 2.39 13.71
C GLY A 83 -10.01 2.75 14.60
N LEU A 84 -8.82 2.28 14.21
CA LEU A 84 -7.53 2.56 14.82
C LEU A 84 -6.64 3.22 13.75
N ASP A 85 -5.67 4.04 14.21
CA ASP A 85 -4.67 4.64 13.32
C ASP A 85 -3.56 3.65 12.92
N GLU A 86 -3.75 2.37 13.22
CA GLU A 86 -2.79 1.29 12.96
C GLU A 86 -3.40 0.20 12.10
N LEU A 87 -2.61 -0.34 11.19
CA LEU A 87 -3.00 -1.40 10.26
C LEU A 87 -1.94 -2.51 10.22
N LYS A 88 -2.38 -3.75 10.08
CA LYS A 88 -1.47 -4.87 9.82
C LYS A 88 -0.90 -4.78 8.41
N ILE A 89 0.41 -4.76 8.30
CA ILE A 89 1.14 -4.53 7.04
C ILE A 89 0.71 -5.47 5.91
N LYS A 90 0.49 -6.76 6.21
CA LYS A 90 0.02 -7.72 5.20
C LYS A 90 -1.41 -7.47 4.74
N GLU A 91 -2.28 -6.91 5.58
CA GLU A 91 -3.64 -6.54 5.16
C GLU A 91 -3.60 -5.43 4.13
N VAL A 92 -2.76 -4.42 4.37
CA VAL A 92 -2.53 -3.31 3.42
C VAL A 92 -2.02 -3.85 2.08
N ILE A 93 -0.96 -4.65 2.11
CA ILE A 93 -0.36 -5.24 0.90
C ILE A 93 -1.38 -6.09 0.14
N ASN A 94 -2.07 -7.03 0.82
CA ASN A 94 -3.04 -7.91 0.17
C ASN A 94 -4.22 -7.17 -0.44
N LYS A 95 -4.69 -6.10 0.21
CA LYS A 95 -5.81 -5.29 -0.30
C LYS A 95 -5.42 -4.55 -1.58
N ILE A 96 -4.20 -4.01 -1.64
CA ILE A 96 -3.66 -3.32 -2.82
C ILE A 96 -3.50 -4.29 -3.97
N LEU A 97 -2.91 -5.46 -3.73
CA LEU A 97 -2.71 -6.48 -4.75
C LEU A 97 -4.02 -6.92 -5.40
N LYS A 98 -5.09 -7.09 -4.61
CA LYS A 98 -6.41 -7.44 -5.15
C LYS A 98 -6.91 -6.42 -6.18
N ASN A 99 -6.61 -5.13 -5.98
CA ASN A 99 -7.03 -4.08 -6.89
C ASN A 99 -6.11 -4.01 -8.11
N SER A 100 -4.78 -4.00 -7.92
CA SER A 100 -3.80 -3.91 -9.00
C SER A 100 -3.89 -5.09 -9.99
N VAL A 101 -4.09 -6.30 -9.48
CA VAL A 101 -4.26 -7.50 -10.31
C VAL A 101 -5.56 -7.45 -11.11
N ARG A 102 -6.64 -6.95 -10.53
CA ARG A 102 -7.96 -6.91 -11.16
C ARG A 102 -8.03 -5.93 -12.32
N GLU A 103 -7.25 -4.84 -12.28
CA GLU A 103 -7.27 -3.80 -13.32
C GLU A 103 -6.27 -4.09 -14.47
N ASN A 104 -5.22 -4.86 -14.22
CA ASN A 104 -4.12 -5.04 -15.16
C ASN A 104 -4.05 -6.42 -15.84
N LEU A 105 -4.92 -7.38 -15.51
CA LEU A 105 -4.98 -8.69 -16.18
C LEU A 105 -5.86 -8.65 -17.43
N GLU A 106 -5.57 -7.73 -18.35
CA GLU A 106 -6.04 -7.84 -19.74
C GLU A 106 -5.05 -8.72 -20.51
N GLY A 107 -5.34 -10.02 -20.65
CA GLY A 107 -4.53 -10.90 -21.49
C GLY A 107 -4.33 -12.32 -20.93
N HIS A 108 -3.52 -13.10 -21.63
CA HIS A 108 -3.25 -14.51 -21.33
C HIS A 108 -2.20 -14.74 -20.22
N LEU A 109 -1.76 -13.68 -19.49
CA LEU A 109 -0.76 -13.81 -18.43
C LEU A 109 -1.37 -14.42 -17.17
N LYS A 110 -0.91 -15.61 -16.80
CA LYS A 110 -1.23 -16.23 -15.50
C LYS A 110 -0.21 -15.75 -14.46
N LEU A 111 -0.61 -14.74 -13.69
CA LEU A 111 0.23 -14.15 -12.66
C LEU A 111 -0.08 -14.78 -11.29
N LYS A 112 0.97 -15.28 -10.62
CA LYS A 112 0.91 -15.70 -9.22
C LYS A 112 1.57 -14.62 -8.37
N ILE A 113 0.94 -14.24 -7.24
CA ILE A 113 1.52 -13.29 -6.28
C ILE A 113 1.43 -13.89 -4.89
N ASP A 114 2.57 -14.00 -4.22
CA ASP A 114 2.67 -14.50 -2.85
C ASP A 114 3.13 -13.39 -1.89
N VAL A 115 2.45 -13.26 -0.75
CA VAL A 115 2.84 -12.35 0.35
C VAL A 115 3.26 -13.17 1.55
N ILE A 116 4.56 -13.15 1.87
CA ILE A 116 5.18 -13.99 2.90
C ILE A 116 5.91 -13.17 3.96
N GLY A 117 6.34 -13.81 5.04
CA GLY A 117 7.14 -13.20 6.11
C GLY A 117 6.30 -12.67 7.27
N ASP A 118 6.79 -11.65 7.96
CA ASP A 118 6.24 -11.13 9.20
C ASP A 118 4.99 -10.28 8.99
N ASN A 119 4.15 -10.15 10.04
CA ASN A 119 2.94 -9.33 10.03
C ASN A 119 2.87 -8.55 11.35
N PHE A 120 2.99 -7.24 11.28
CA PHE A 120 2.99 -6.34 12.42
C PHE A 120 2.19 -5.07 12.10
N GLU A 121 1.90 -4.29 13.11
CA GLU A 121 1.12 -3.06 12.99
C GLU A 121 2.00 -1.89 12.57
N ILE A 122 1.47 -1.06 11.68
CA ILE A 122 2.07 0.17 11.18
C ILE A 122 1.05 1.29 11.24
N ASN A 123 1.50 2.52 11.51
CA ASN A 123 0.61 3.67 11.53
C ASN A 123 0.07 4.03 10.14
N SER A 124 -0.97 4.86 10.09
CA SER A 124 -1.68 5.26 8.88
C SER A 124 -0.77 5.91 7.82
N ASP A 125 0.19 6.73 8.22
CA ASP A 125 1.09 7.42 7.31
C ASP A 125 2.06 6.45 6.63
N LYS A 126 2.65 5.53 7.41
CA LYS A 126 3.49 4.46 6.87
C LYS A 126 2.67 3.52 5.98
N ALA A 127 1.46 3.15 6.42
CA ALA A 127 0.56 2.29 5.65
C ALA A 127 0.27 2.90 4.25
N THR A 128 -0.07 4.18 4.19
CA THR A 128 -0.34 4.89 2.94
C THR A 128 0.91 4.96 2.05
N THR A 129 2.05 5.26 2.64
CA THR A 129 3.33 5.35 1.92
C THR A 129 3.75 3.99 1.36
N ILE A 130 3.69 2.93 2.18
CA ILE A 130 4.01 1.54 1.76
C ILE A 130 3.03 1.08 0.69
N ALA A 131 1.75 1.43 0.81
CA ALA A 131 0.73 1.14 -0.17
C ALA A 131 1.09 1.67 -1.56
N LEU A 132 1.47 2.94 -1.64
CA LEU A 132 1.89 3.57 -2.89
C LEU A 132 3.15 2.90 -3.47
N ILE A 133 4.16 2.67 -2.63
CA ILE A 133 5.41 2.03 -3.06
C ILE A 133 5.15 0.63 -3.62
N VAL A 134 4.41 -0.21 -2.87
CA VAL A 134 4.09 -1.58 -3.29
C VAL A 134 3.28 -1.58 -4.59
N ASN A 135 2.29 -0.68 -4.71
CA ASN A 135 1.50 -0.56 -5.95
C ASN A 135 2.39 -0.22 -7.15
N GLU A 136 3.24 0.81 -7.04
CA GLU A 136 4.13 1.21 -8.14
C GLU A 136 5.08 0.10 -8.55
N LEU A 137 5.67 -0.61 -7.58
CA LEU A 137 6.61 -1.69 -7.86
C LEU A 137 5.93 -2.91 -8.47
N VAL A 138 4.75 -3.30 -7.99
CA VAL A 138 3.97 -4.41 -8.56
C VAL A 138 3.47 -4.07 -9.96
N GLU A 139 2.96 -2.85 -10.19
CA GLU A 139 2.60 -2.40 -11.54
C GLU A 139 3.78 -2.43 -12.50
N ASN A 140 4.97 -2.02 -12.06
CA ASN A 140 6.18 -2.11 -12.87
C ASN A 140 6.51 -3.56 -13.23
N CYS A 141 6.40 -4.51 -12.29
CA CYS A 141 6.56 -5.93 -12.59
C CYS A 141 5.54 -6.39 -13.66
N ILE A 142 4.25 -6.06 -13.49
CA ILE A 142 3.19 -6.46 -14.42
C ILE A 142 3.43 -5.87 -15.83
N LYS A 143 3.80 -4.60 -15.91
CA LYS A 143 3.99 -3.89 -17.20
C LYS A 143 5.27 -4.28 -17.93
N HIS A 144 6.32 -4.66 -17.20
CA HIS A 144 7.66 -4.76 -17.79
C HIS A 144 8.31 -6.13 -17.65
N ALA A 145 8.14 -6.83 -16.51
CA ALA A 145 8.87 -8.05 -16.23
C ALA A 145 8.42 -9.26 -17.07
N PHE A 146 7.15 -9.29 -17.49
CA PHE A 146 6.55 -10.48 -18.13
C PHE A 146 6.24 -10.30 -19.59
N LYS A 147 6.89 -9.35 -20.28
CA LYS A 147 6.71 -9.16 -21.74
C LYS A 147 7.04 -10.44 -22.50
N GLY A 148 6.08 -10.92 -23.30
CA GLY A 148 6.21 -12.14 -24.07
C GLY A 148 6.11 -13.44 -23.29
N ARG A 149 5.73 -13.40 -22.00
CA ARG A 149 5.53 -14.58 -21.17
C ARG A 149 4.03 -14.84 -20.91
N SER A 150 3.66 -16.11 -20.81
CA SER A 150 2.29 -16.53 -20.46
C SER A 150 2.10 -16.78 -18.96
N ARG A 151 3.19 -16.77 -18.20
CA ARG A 151 3.19 -16.97 -16.73
C ARG A 151 4.19 -16.04 -16.09
N GLY A 152 3.88 -15.62 -14.86
CA GLY A 152 4.76 -14.81 -14.03
C GLY A 152 4.52 -15.06 -12.55
N HIS A 153 5.54 -14.82 -11.74
CA HIS A 153 5.45 -14.93 -10.29
C HIS A 153 6.08 -13.72 -9.63
N ILE A 154 5.33 -13.08 -8.74
CA ILE A 154 5.80 -11.98 -7.91
C ILE A 154 5.76 -12.44 -6.46
N THR A 155 6.83 -12.24 -5.73
CA THR A 155 6.91 -12.53 -4.30
C THR A 155 7.13 -11.23 -3.54
N ILE A 156 6.27 -10.96 -2.55
CA ILE A 156 6.44 -9.84 -1.61
C ILE A 156 6.76 -10.42 -0.25
N LYS A 157 7.97 -10.14 0.23
CA LYS A 157 8.46 -10.64 1.51
C LYS A 157 8.63 -9.50 2.50
N VAL A 158 7.98 -9.61 3.66
CA VAL A 158 8.09 -8.66 4.76
C VAL A 158 9.03 -9.24 5.82
N LYS A 159 10.00 -8.46 6.26
CA LYS A 159 10.88 -8.78 7.39
C LYS A 159 10.79 -7.69 8.44
N SER A 160 10.39 -8.05 9.65
CA SER A 160 10.49 -7.20 10.84
C SER A 160 11.90 -7.23 11.40
N GLY A 161 12.35 -6.11 11.94
CA GLY A 161 13.57 -5.99 12.72
C GLY A 161 13.30 -5.19 14.00
N GLU A 162 14.24 -5.14 14.93
CA GLU A 162 14.04 -4.42 16.19
C GLU A 162 13.84 -2.90 16.00
N MET A 163 14.63 -2.27 15.14
CA MET A 163 14.55 -0.84 14.86
C MET A 163 14.08 -0.54 13.43
N LYS A 164 14.34 -1.43 12.49
CA LYS A 164 14.05 -1.24 11.07
C LYS A 164 13.46 -2.49 10.47
N SER A 165 12.38 -2.33 9.74
CA SER A 165 11.74 -3.36 8.94
C SER A 165 12.10 -3.20 7.47
N ARG A 166 11.95 -4.27 6.67
CA ARG A 166 12.25 -4.25 5.24
C ARG A 166 11.22 -5.04 4.44
N ILE A 167 10.86 -4.51 3.29
CA ILE A 167 10.01 -5.18 2.31
C ILE A 167 10.84 -5.48 1.07
N PHE A 168 10.70 -6.69 0.54
CA PHE A 168 11.32 -7.17 -0.69
C PHE A 168 10.22 -7.49 -1.67
N ILE A 169 10.34 -7.01 -2.89
CA ILE A 169 9.44 -7.32 -4.01
C ILE A 169 10.31 -7.89 -5.11
N SER A 170 10.06 -9.15 -5.45
CA SER A 170 10.83 -9.87 -6.47
C SER A 170 9.92 -10.47 -7.52
N ASP A 171 10.31 -10.39 -8.76
CA ASP A 171 9.69 -11.05 -9.91
C ASP A 171 10.65 -12.08 -10.53
N ASP A 172 10.09 -13.07 -11.21
CA ASP A 172 10.83 -14.07 -12.01
C ASP A 172 10.88 -13.71 -13.50
N GLY A 173 10.81 -12.40 -13.80
CA GLY A 173 10.71 -11.86 -15.15
C GLY A 173 12.01 -11.85 -15.95
N ILE A 174 12.05 -10.97 -16.95
CA ILE A 174 13.21 -10.82 -17.86
C ILE A 174 14.33 -9.94 -17.29
N GLY A 175 14.13 -9.40 -16.08
CA GLY A 175 15.02 -8.40 -15.50
C GLY A 175 14.84 -7.00 -16.08
N MET A 176 15.62 -6.07 -15.58
CA MET A 176 15.58 -4.66 -15.96
C MET A 176 16.92 -4.25 -16.55
N ASP A 177 16.92 -3.45 -17.63
CA ASP A 177 18.15 -2.87 -18.16
C ASP A 177 18.62 -1.74 -17.22
N GLU A 178 19.88 -1.80 -16.80
CA GLU A 178 20.48 -0.79 -15.89
C GLU A 178 20.40 0.64 -16.46
N LYS A 179 20.49 0.81 -17.78
CA LYS A 179 20.37 2.12 -18.45
C LYS A 179 18.98 2.74 -18.32
N ASN A 180 17.94 1.90 -18.23
CA ASN A 180 16.57 2.36 -17.98
C ASN A 180 16.34 2.75 -16.52
N PHE A 181 17.25 2.38 -15.64
CA PHE A 181 17.21 2.67 -14.22
C PHE A 181 17.64 4.10 -13.89
N GLU A 182 18.66 4.63 -14.53
CA GLU A 182 19.15 6.00 -14.30
C GLU A 182 18.17 7.06 -14.84
N LYS A 183 17.51 6.79 -15.96
CA LYS A 183 16.45 7.65 -16.51
C LYS A 183 15.08 7.46 -15.87
N GLY A 184 14.91 6.52 -14.97
CA GLY A 184 13.78 6.10 -14.17
C GLY A 184 12.39 6.53 -14.64
N SER A 185 11.48 5.59 -14.80
CA SER A 185 10.05 5.94 -14.95
C SER A 185 9.61 6.86 -13.81
N ILE A 186 8.64 7.72 -14.06
CA ILE A 186 8.05 8.60 -13.03
C ILE A 186 7.69 7.80 -11.77
N GLY A 187 7.18 6.57 -11.93
CA GLY A 187 6.85 5.68 -10.82
C GLY A 187 8.05 5.35 -9.93
N LEU A 188 9.19 5.02 -10.50
CA LEU A 188 10.38 4.70 -9.73
C LEU A 188 10.99 5.94 -9.05
N GLN A 189 10.88 7.11 -9.65
CA GLN A 189 11.28 8.37 -9.01
C GLN A 189 10.42 8.67 -7.79
N ILE A 190 9.10 8.44 -7.89
CA ILE A 190 8.16 8.54 -6.76
C ILE A 190 8.55 7.55 -5.65
N VAL A 191 8.83 6.30 -5.99
CA VAL A 191 9.28 5.29 -5.01
C VAL A 191 10.55 5.75 -4.29
N LYS A 192 11.56 6.23 -5.03
CA LYS A 192 12.81 6.76 -4.45
C LYS A 192 12.55 7.91 -3.47
N SER A 193 11.71 8.88 -3.87
CA SER A 193 11.34 10.02 -3.01
C SER A 193 10.59 9.56 -1.77
N LEU A 194 9.57 8.70 -1.90
CA LEU A 194 8.78 8.20 -0.78
C LEU A 194 9.63 7.40 0.22
N VAL A 195 10.51 6.52 -0.26
CA VAL A 195 11.40 5.76 0.61
C VAL A 195 12.35 6.68 1.37
N LYS A 196 12.93 7.68 0.70
CA LYS A 196 13.89 8.59 1.32
C LYS A 196 13.22 9.59 2.26
N GLU A 197 12.13 10.23 1.83
CA GLU A 197 11.55 11.41 2.49
C GLU A 197 10.45 11.06 3.50
N LYS A 198 9.76 9.92 3.31
CA LYS A 198 8.64 9.50 4.16
C LYS A 198 8.98 8.32 5.06
N LEU A 199 9.76 7.37 4.56
CA LEU A 199 10.14 6.19 5.31
C LEU A 199 11.53 6.30 5.94
N TYR A 200 12.31 7.35 5.60
CA TYR A 200 13.70 7.56 6.05
C TYR A 200 14.57 6.32 5.83
N GLY A 201 14.28 5.61 4.74
CA GLY A 201 14.88 4.33 4.40
C GLY A 201 15.79 4.38 3.18
N ASN A 202 16.31 3.22 2.82
CA ASN A 202 17.13 3.01 1.62
C ASN A 202 16.39 2.09 0.66
N LEU A 203 16.55 2.35 -0.64
CA LEU A 203 16.05 1.53 -1.72
C LEU A 203 17.23 0.78 -2.35
N ASP A 204 17.16 -0.55 -2.37
CA ASP A 204 18.15 -1.42 -3.00
C ASP A 204 17.50 -2.15 -4.17
N ILE A 205 18.22 -2.28 -5.28
CA ILE A 205 17.72 -2.97 -6.47
C ILE A 205 18.78 -3.93 -6.97
N LYS A 206 18.32 -5.16 -7.24
CA LYS A 206 19.10 -6.21 -7.85
C LYS A 206 18.34 -6.71 -9.06
N THR A 207 18.97 -6.73 -10.21
CA THR A 207 18.35 -7.19 -11.46
C THR A 207 19.28 -8.10 -12.21
N GLY A 208 18.74 -8.98 -13.02
CA GLY A 208 19.48 -9.93 -13.83
C GLY A 208 18.56 -10.78 -14.69
N GLU A 209 19.11 -11.76 -15.41
CA GLU A 209 18.36 -12.63 -16.33
C GLU A 209 17.25 -13.47 -15.66
N LYS A 210 17.27 -13.59 -14.34
CA LYS A 210 16.30 -14.36 -13.54
C LYS A 210 15.22 -13.49 -12.91
N GLY A 211 15.13 -12.21 -13.27
CA GLY A 211 14.16 -11.26 -12.74
C GLY A 211 14.77 -10.11 -11.96
N THR A 212 13.93 -9.38 -11.25
CA THR A 212 14.32 -8.20 -10.47
C THR A 212 13.88 -8.38 -9.01
N GLU A 213 14.74 -7.98 -8.09
CA GLU A 213 14.40 -7.80 -6.68
C GLU A 213 14.62 -6.35 -6.27
N ILE A 214 13.57 -5.71 -5.80
CA ILE A 214 13.62 -4.36 -5.23
C ILE A 214 13.29 -4.47 -3.74
N SER A 215 14.12 -3.87 -2.89
CA SER A 215 13.84 -3.86 -1.47
C SER A 215 13.98 -2.45 -0.87
N PHE A 216 13.15 -2.15 0.10
CA PHE A 216 13.23 -0.89 0.85
C PHE A 216 13.06 -1.12 2.34
N GLY A 217 13.78 -0.31 3.12
CA GLY A 217 13.72 -0.32 4.58
C GLY A 217 12.93 0.86 5.11
N PHE A 218 12.43 0.74 6.34
CA PHE A 218 11.77 1.80 7.09
C PHE A 218 11.94 1.57 8.59
N GLU A 219 11.85 2.64 9.38
CA GLU A 219 11.86 2.56 10.85
C GLU A 219 10.51 2.05 11.36
N ASN A 220 10.55 1.26 12.44
CA ASN A 220 9.35 0.67 13.06
C ASN A 220 8.50 1.70 13.79
#